data_537b925228522227e602fdecc9771a5a
#
_entry.id   537b925228522227e602fdecc9771a5a
#
_cell.length_a   1.000
_cell.length_b   1.000
_cell.length_c   1.000
_cell.angle_alpha   90.00
_cell.angle_beta   90.00
_cell.angle_gamma   90.00
#
_symmetry.space_group_name_H-M   'P 1'
#
loop_
_entity.id
_entity.type
_entity.pdbx_description
1 polymer ?
#
loop_
_entity_poly.entity_id
_entity_poly.type
_entity_poly.pdbx_seq_one_letter_code
_entity_poly.pdbx_strand_id
1 'polypeptide(L)'
;MRPAAYAVLNLDAVQHNLQRVRYYAPEAKIMAVIKANGYGHGLLRIADALQMVDAFAVARVDEGIRLRKAGIKNRIAVLEGFTCAEELDELLRYQLDPVVHSYTQVDIFESRKEQGICAIWLKLDTGMNRLGFKANEFNAV
;
A
#
# COMPACT_ATOMS: atom_id res chain seq x y z
N MET A 1 2.82 27.98 24.79
CA MET A 1 2.80 26.88 25.79
C MET A 1 3.30 25.62 25.08
N ARG A 2 4.29 24.91 25.61
CA ARG A 2 4.72 23.62 25.04
C ARG A 2 3.73 22.53 25.47
N PRO A 3 3.37 21.56 24.59
CA PRO A 3 2.52 20.46 25.00
C PRO A 3 3.20 19.60 26.06
N ALA A 4 2.40 18.95 26.93
CA ALA A 4 2.90 18.09 28.00
C ALA A 4 3.64 16.84 27.48
N ALA A 5 3.33 16.40 26.25
CA ALA A 5 4.01 15.34 25.53
C ALA A 5 4.11 15.70 24.05
N TYR A 6 5.22 15.33 23.41
CA TYR A 6 5.43 15.49 21.97
C TYR A 6 6.34 14.39 21.44
N ALA A 7 6.18 14.07 20.18
CA ALA A 7 7.06 13.18 19.44
C ALA A 7 7.99 13.99 18.53
N VAL A 8 9.28 13.67 18.53
CA VAL A 8 10.27 14.22 17.62
C VAL A 8 10.52 13.21 16.51
N LEU A 9 10.20 13.61 15.28
CA LEU A 9 10.47 12.79 14.10
C LEU A 9 11.78 13.25 13.46
N ASN A 10 12.75 12.33 13.39
CA ASN A 10 14.01 12.55 12.68
C ASN A 10 13.93 11.92 11.29
N LEU A 11 13.74 12.76 10.25
CA LEU A 11 13.62 12.30 8.87
C LEU A 11 14.95 11.80 8.29
N ASP A 12 16.09 12.33 8.75
CA ASP A 12 17.41 11.84 8.33
C ASP A 12 17.63 10.40 8.81
N ALA A 13 17.14 10.06 10.02
CA ALA A 13 17.17 8.69 10.51
C ALA A 13 16.30 7.75 9.66
N VAL A 14 15.14 8.22 9.16
CA VAL A 14 14.30 7.45 8.24
C VAL A 14 15.03 7.16 6.94
N GLN A 15 15.69 8.17 6.35
CA GLN A 15 16.49 8.00 5.14
C GLN A 15 17.70 7.10 5.36
N HIS A 16 18.39 7.27 6.48
CA HIS A 16 19.49 6.39 6.87
C HIS A 16 19.04 4.94 6.96
N ASN A 17 17.90 4.66 7.58
CA ASN A 17 17.34 3.32 7.69
C ASN A 17 17.04 2.72 6.31
N LEU A 18 16.49 3.50 5.37
CA LEU A 18 16.30 3.05 3.99
C LEU A 18 17.63 2.66 3.32
N GLN A 19 18.68 3.46 3.52
CA GLN A 19 20.01 3.13 2.99
C GLN A 19 20.56 1.82 3.62
N ARG A 20 20.32 1.59 4.90
CA ARG A 20 20.71 0.34 5.57
C ARG A 20 19.98 -0.87 5.00
N VAL A 21 18.67 -0.76 4.72
CA VAL A 21 17.91 -1.82 4.05
C VAL A 21 18.50 -2.13 2.67
N ARG A 22 18.80 -1.11 1.86
CA ARG A 22 19.44 -1.28 0.56
C ARG A 22 20.82 -1.94 0.64
N TYR A 23 21.60 -1.59 1.66
CA TYR A 23 22.91 -2.18 1.86
C TYR A 23 22.85 -3.70 2.12
N TYR A 24 21.84 -4.15 2.89
CA TYR A 24 21.65 -5.58 3.19
C TYR A 24 20.91 -6.36 2.10
N ALA A 25 20.16 -5.69 1.26
CA ALA A 25 19.38 -6.29 0.17
C ALA A 25 19.54 -5.49 -1.14
N PRO A 26 20.76 -5.45 -1.71
CA PRO A 26 21.09 -4.54 -2.82
C PRO A 26 20.30 -4.83 -4.10
N GLU A 27 19.95 -6.08 -4.36
CA GLU A 27 19.20 -6.50 -5.55
C GLU A 27 17.67 -6.47 -5.36
N ALA A 28 17.18 -6.24 -4.13
CA ALA A 28 15.77 -6.27 -3.84
C ALA A 28 15.10 -4.92 -4.12
N LYS A 29 13.90 -4.96 -4.69
CA LYS A 29 13.02 -3.80 -4.72
C LYS A 29 12.41 -3.58 -3.34
N ILE A 30 12.25 -2.32 -2.95
CA ILE A 30 11.78 -1.94 -1.62
C ILE A 30 10.37 -1.36 -1.73
N MET A 31 9.41 -2.00 -1.05
CA MET A 31 8.09 -1.45 -0.82
C MET A 31 7.98 -0.96 0.63
N ALA A 32 7.89 0.35 0.82
CA ALA A 32 7.74 0.94 2.15
C ALA A 32 6.27 0.92 2.59
N VAL A 33 5.98 0.23 3.69
CA VAL A 33 4.64 0.20 4.29
C VAL A 33 4.49 1.40 5.20
N ILE A 34 3.59 2.34 4.84
CA ILE A 34 3.38 3.62 5.53
C ILE A 34 1.92 3.85 5.92
N LYS A 35 1.15 2.77 6.07
CA LYS A 35 -0.26 2.79 6.50
C LYS A 35 -0.47 3.43 7.87
N ALA A 36 -1.72 3.65 8.27
CA ALA A 36 -2.11 4.25 9.54
C ALA A 36 -1.40 5.59 9.79
N ASN A 37 -1.48 6.48 8.80
CA ASN A 37 -0.82 7.79 8.82
C ASN A 37 0.70 7.70 9.04
N GLY A 38 1.39 6.78 8.35
CA GLY A 38 2.82 6.52 8.55
C GLY A 38 3.11 5.97 9.95
N TYR A 39 2.27 5.05 10.44
CA TYR A 39 2.31 4.54 11.82
C TYR A 39 2.28 5.68 12.87
N GLY A 40 1.47 6.72 12.61
CA GLY A 40 1.35 7.89 13.46
C GLY A 40 2.40 8.99 13.22
N HIS A 41 3.38 8.76 12.37
CA HIS A 41 4.46 9.73 12.09
C HIS A 41 4.11 10.77 11.02
N GLY A 42 2.95 10.63 10.37
CA GLY A 42 2.49 11.53 9.31
C GLY A 42 2.75 10.98 7.92
N LEU A 43 1.66 10.53 7.24
CA LEU A 43 1.70 9.85 5.96
C LEU A 43 2.54 10.59 4.90
N LEU A 44 2.22 11.85 4.66
CA LEU A 44 2.87 12.63 3.60
C LEU A 44 4.34 12.93 3.91
N ARG A 45 4.64 13.20 5.18
CA ARG A 45 5.99 13.52 5.65
C ARG A 45 6.92 12.31 5.52
N ILE A 46 6.43 11.12 5.88
CA ILE A 46 7.19 9.87 5.72
C ILE A 46 7.32 9.49 4.24
N ALA A 47 6.26 9.66 3.44
CA ALA A 47 6.32 9.39 2.01
C ALA A 47 7.36 10.29 1.31
N ASP A 48 7.39 11.57 1.66
CA ASP A 48 8.38 12.52 1.12
C ASP A 48 9.81 12.11 1.47
N ALA A 49 10.07 11.73 2.73
CA ALA A 49 11.40 11.27 3.16
C ALA A 49 11.83 9.94 2.49
N LEU A 50 10.88 9.15 2.00
CA LEU A 50 11.11 7.83 1.40
C LEU A 50 10.86 7.78 -0.11
N GLN A 51 10.84 8.90 -0.84
CA GLN A 51 10.54 8.94 -2.28
C GLN A 51 11.41 8.02 -3.14
N MET A 52 12.57 7.65 -2.65
CA MET A 52 13.51 6.78 -3.35
C MET A 52 13.15 5.28 -3.31
N VAL A 53 12.07 4.87 -2.64
CA VAL A 53 11.59 3.47 -2.66
C VAL A 53 10.93 3.14 -4.00
N ASP A 54 10.85 1.84 -4.33
CA ASP A 54 10.22 1.37 -5.57
C ASP A 54 8.68 1.47 -5.50
N ALA A 55 8.12 1.28 -4.30
CA ALA A 55 6.69 1.36 -4.06
C ALA A 55 6.37 1.78 -2.62
N PHE A 56 5.18 2.27 -2.41
CA PHE A 56 4.56 2.41 -1.09
C PHE A 56 3.45 1.38 -0.90
N ALA A 57 3.15 1.05 0.35
CA ALA A 57 1.94 0.31 0.69
C ALA A 57 1.20 1.01 1.82
N VAL A 58 -0.11 1.14 1.65
CA VAL A 58 -1.04 1.72 2.62
C VAL A 58 -2.12 0.69 2.97
N ALA A 59 -2.91 0.93 4.02
CA ALA A 59 -3.99 0.02 4.36
C ALA A 59 -5.19 0.25 3.45
N ARG A 60 -5.63 1.50 3.30
CA ARG A 60 -6.92 1.88 2.74
C ARG A 60 -6.80 2.76 1.51
N VAL A 61 -7.87 2.80 0.72
CA VAL A 61 -7.97 3.57 -0.53
C VAL A 61 -7.76 5.06 -0.27
N ASP A 62 -8.36 5.62 0.79
CA ASP A 62 -8.24 7.04 1.14
C ASP A 62 -6.79 7.47 1.44
N GLU A 63 -5.98 6.62 2.05
CA GLU A 63 -4.54 6.89 2.26
C GLU A 63 -3.80 6.97 0.93
N GLY A 64 -4.08 6.04 0.00
CA GLY A 64 -3.51 6.03 -1.35
C GLY A 64 -3.89 7.28 -2.15
N ILE A 65 -5.15 7.68 -2.10
CA ILE A 65 -5.64 8.91 -2.74
C ILE A 65 -4.93 10.15 -2.16
N ARG A 66 -4.73 10.23 -0.85
CA ARG A 66 -4.00 11.33 -0.22
C ARG A 66 -2.56 11.42 -0.73
N LEU A 67 -1.87 10.30 -0.90
CA LEU A 67 -0.53 10.26 -1.48
C LEU A 67 -0.53 10.77 -2.94
N ARG A 68 -1.47 10.30 -3.77
CA ARG A 68 -1.60 10.77 -5.16
C ARG A 68 -1.88 12.27 -5.25
N LYS A 69 -2.82 12.78 -4.44
CA LYS A 69 -3.13 14.23 -4.38
C LYS A 69 -1.93 15.07 -3.90
N ALA A 70 -1.04 14.50 -3.11
CA ALA A 70 0.22 15.13 -2.70
C ALA A 70 1.35 15.02 -3.76
N GLY A 71 1.08 14.40 -4.92
CA GLY A 71 2.03 14.32 -6.03
C GLY A 71 2.98 13.13 -6.00
N ILE A 72 2.79 12.17 -5.07
CA ILE A 72 3.60 10.94 -5.03
C ILE A 72 3.37 10.11 -6.31
N LYS A 73 4.43 9.82 -7.05
CA LYS A 73 4.41 9.09 -8.34
C LYS A 73 4.74 7.61 -8.22
N ASN A 74 5.37 7.19 -7.14
CA ASN A 74 5.71 5.78 -6.89
C ASN A 74 4.47 4.88 -7.02
N ARG A 75 4.66 3.59 -7.30
CA ARG A 75 3.58 2.61 -7.16
C ARG A 75 3.04 2.63 -5.73
N ILE A 76 1.73 2.47 -5.58
CA ILE A 76 1.07 2.45 -4.27
C ILE A 76 0.17 1.22 -4.22
N ALA A 77 0.51 0.26 -3.36
CA ALA A 77 -0.33 -0.89 -3.08
C ALA A 77 -1.29 -0.58 -1.93
N VAL A 78 -2.57 -0.98 -2.08
CA VAL A 78 -3.58 -0.88 -1.04
C VAL A 78 -3.80 -2.27 -0.44
N LEU A 79 -3.33 -2.47 0.80
CA LEU A 79 -3.21 -3.78 1.43
C LEU A 79 -4.55 -4.44 1.80
N GLU A 80 -5.59 -3.64 2.09
CA GLU A 80 -6.95 -4.12 2.32
C GLU A 80 -7.73 -4.28 1.00
N GLY A 81 -7.15 -3.82 -0.11
CA GLY A 81 -7.80 -3.82 -1.41
C GLY A 81 -9.01 -2.88 -1.43
N PHE A 82 -10.19 -3.42 -1.67
CA PHE A 82 -11.46 -2.70 -1.74
C PHE A 82 -12.59 -3.57 -1.19
N THR A 83 -13.66 -2.93 -0.74
CA THR A 83 -14.84 -3.59 -0.14
C THR A 83 -16.11 -3.46 -1.00
N CYS A 84 -16.11 -2.53 -1.95
CA CYS A 84 -17.22 -2.26 -2.85
C CYS A 84 -16.72 -1.78 -4.21
N ALA A 85 -17.62 -1.71 -5.18
CA ALA A 85 -17.31 -1.30 -6.54
C ALA A 85 -16.82 0.15 -6.63
N GLU A 86 -17.37 1.03 -5.82
CA GLU A 86 -16.99 2.45 -5.77
C GLU A 86 -15.53 2.63 -5.31
N GLU A 87 -15.06 1.83 -4.35
CA GLU A 87 -13.65 1.83 -3.94
C GLU A 87 -12.74 1.31 -5.05
N LEU A 88 -13.18 0.30 -5.83
CA LEU A 88 -12.44 -0.17 -7.00
C LEU A 88 -12.36 0.92 -8.07
N ASP A 89 -13.45 1.64 -8.34
CA ASP A 89 -13.47 2.75 -9.30
C ASP A 89 -12.46 3.86 -8.89
N GLU A 90 -12.36 4.18 -7.59
CA GLU A 90 -11.37 5.12 -7.08
C GLU A 90 -9.93 4.58 -7.19
N LEU A 91 -9.70 3.29 -6.94
CA LEU A 91 -8.39 2.66 -7.14
C LEU A 91 -7.92 2.80 -8.60
N LEU A 92 -8.81 2.50 -9.55
CA LEU A 92 -8.53 2.67 -10.99
C LEU A 92 -8.24 4.13 -11.33
N ARG A 93 -9.10 5.05 -10.88
CA ARG A 93 -8.99 6.50 -11.14
C ARG A 93 -7.65 7.08 -10.65
N TYR A 94 -7.18 6.67 -9.48
CA TYR A 94 -5.94 7.17 -8.86
C TYR A 94 -4.72 6.28 -9.15
N GLN A 95 -4.87 5.27 -10.02
CA GLN A 95 -3.78 4.35 -10.39
C GLN A 95 -3.11 3.74 -9.15
N LEU A 96 -3.94 3.17 -8.26
CA LEU A 96 -3.51 2.44 -7.09
C LEU A 96 -3.61 0.94 -7.36
N ASP A 97 -2.69 0.15 -6.81
CA ASP A 97 -2.65 -1.30 -7.01
C ASP A 97 -3.40 -1.99 -5.86
N PRO A 98 -4.57 -2.60 -6.09
CA PRO A 98 -5.27 -3.33 -5.04
C PRO A 98 -4.59 -4.65 -4.70
N VAL A 99 -4.60 -5.01 -3.42
CA VAL A 99 -4.33 -6.38 -2.96
C VAL A 99 -5.65 -7.14 -2.92
N VAL A 100 -5.76 -8.17 -3.76
CA VAL A 100 -6.93 -9.04 -3.84
C VAL A 100 -6.70 -10.26 -2.93
N HIS A 101 -7.64 -10.55 -2.05
CA HIS A 101 -7.48 -11.55 -1.01
C HIS A 101 -8.77 -12.34 -0.68
N SER A 102 -9.86 -12.11 -1.44
CA SER A 102 -11.13 -12.80 -1.26
C SER A 102 -11.89 -12.92 -2.57
N TYR A 103 -12.76 -13.93 -2.67
CA TYR A 103 -13.63 -14.13 -3.83
C TYR A 103 -14.60 -12.98 -4.05
N THR A 104 -15.11 -12.35 -2.99
CA THR A 104 -15.96 -11.16 -3.11
C THR A 104 -15.25 -10.04 -3.89
N GLN A 105 -13.95 -9.86 -3.67
CA GLN A 105 -13.18 -8.89 -4.45
C GLN A 105 -13.00 -9.31 -5.90
N VAL A 106 -12.83 -10.63 -6.16
CA VAL A 106 -12.77 -11.16 -7.53
C VAL A 106 -14.09 -10.89 -8.26
N ASP A 107 -15.22 -11.18 -7.65
CA ASP A 107 -16.56 -10.96 -8.22
C ASP A 107 -16.79 -9.47 -8.55
N ILE A 108 -16.42 -8.56 -7.64
CA ILE A 108 -16.51 -7.12 -7.87
C ILE A 108 -15.60 -6.72 -9.04
N PHE A 109 -14.36 -7.24 -9.08
CA PHE A 109 -13.40 -6.94 -10.12
C PHE A 109 -13.90 -7.39 -11.49
N GLU A 110 -14.42 -8.62 -11.59
CA GLU A 110 -15.00 -9.15 -12.83
C GLU A 110 -16.18 -8.33 -13.32
N SER A 111 -17.03 -7.82 -12.41
CA SER A 111 -18.15 -6.94 -12.76
C SER A 111 -17.72 -5.60 -13.34
N ARG A 112 -16.46 -5.20 -13.16
CA ARG A 112 -15.87 -3.91 -13.60
C ARG A 112 -14.78 -4.05 -14.67
N LYS A 113 -14.53 -5.24 -15.20
CA LYS A 113 -13.43 -5.53 -16.14
C LYS A 113 -13.39 -4.64 -17.39
N GLU A 114 -14.51 -4.06 -17.80
CA GLU A 114 -14.57 -3.16 -18.95
C GLU A 114 -14.14 -1.74 -18.63
N GLN A 115 -13.97 -1.36 -17.35
CA GLN A 115 -13.67 0.02 -16.94
C GLN A 115 -12.17 0.34 -16.92
N GLY A 116 -11.30 -0.64 -17.08
CA GLY A 116 -9.86 -0.45 -17.15
C GLY A 116 -9.06 -1.65 -16.67
N ILE A 117 -7.75 -1.55 -16.85
CA ILE A 117 -6.78 -2.56 -16.41
C ILE A 117 -5.88 -1.92 -15.35
N CYS A 118 -5.74 -2.57 -14.20
CA CYS A 118 -4.74 -2.20 -13.20
C CYS A 118 -3.88 -3.41 -12.84
N ALA A 119 -2.70 -3.14 -12.30
CA ALA A 119 -1.90 -4.19 -11.68
C ALA A 119 -2.54 -4.57 -10.34
N ILE A 120 -2.65 -5.87 -10.08
CA ILE A 120 -3.16 -6.40 -8.81
C ILE A 120 -2.04 -7.17 -8.08
N TRP A 121 -2.18 -7.25 -6.77
CA TRP A 121 -1.38 -8.12 -5.91
C TRP A 121 -2.28 -9.22 -5.38
N LEU A 122 -2.10 -10.45 -5.87
CA LEU A 122 -2.85 -11.59 -5.35
C LEU A 122 -2.21 -12.05 -4.03
N LYS A 123 -3.00 -12.08 -2.96
CA LYS A 123 -2.51 -12.45 -1.63
C LYS A 123 -2.80 -13.90 -1.31
N LEU A 124 -1.74 -14.65 -1.03
CA LEU A 124 -1.83 -15.99 -0.46
C LEU A 124 -1.68 -15.94 1.06
N ASP A 125 -2.52 -16.70 1.77
CA ASP A 125 -2.33 -16.94 3.20
C ASP A 125 -1.36 -18.10 3.39
N THR A 126 -0.17 -17.79 3.88
CA THR A 126 0.90 -18.76 4.15
C THR A 126 0.98 -19.15 5.64
N GLY A 127 -0.04 -18.83 6.43
CA GLY A 127 -0.12 -19.26 7.83
C GLY A 127 -0.55 -18.19 8.83
N MET A 128 -0.71 -16.92 8.41
CA MET A 128 -1.21 -15.86 9.30
C MET A 128 -2.72 -15.99 9.60
N ASN A 129 -3.49 -16.64 8.70
CA ASN A 129 -4.92 -16.92 8.83
C ASN A 129 -5.78 -15.66 9.06
N ARG A 130 -5.47 -14.55 8.40
CA ARG A 130 -6.24 -13.32 8.48
C ARG A 130 -6.88 -12.92 7.16
N LEU A 131 -6.09 -12.77 6.11
CA LEU A 131 -6.52 -12.41 4.76
C LEU A 131 -5.68 -13.19 3.74
N GLY A 132 -6.27 -13.53 2.60
CA GLY A 132 -5.60 -14.22 1.50
C GLY A 132 -6.26 -15.53 1.16
N PHE A 133 -6.01 -16.01 -0.05
CA PHE A 133 -6.47 -17.31 -0.54
C PHE A 133 -5.60 -18.42 0.03
N LYS A 134 -6.17 -19.57 0.26
CA LYS A 134 -5.40 -20.76 0.63
C LYS A 134 -4.65 -21.31 -0.58
N ALA A 135 -3.58 -22.07 -0.34
CA ALA A 135 -2.75 -22.60 -1.42
C ALA A 135 -3.52 -23.49 -2.40
N ASN A 136 -4.52 -24.22 -1.95
CA ASN A 136 -5.38 -25.05 -2.78
C ASN A 136 -6.42 -24.27 -3.60
N GLU A 137 -6.66 -23.01 -3.28
CA GLU A 137 -7.60 -22.13 -3.99
C GLU A 137 -6.91 -21.33 -5.10
N PHE A 138 -5.57 -21.25 -5.07
CA PHE A 138 -4.78 -20.39 -5.97
C PHE A 138 -5.01 -20.66 -7.47
N ASN A 139 -5.26 -21.91 -7.86
CA ASN A 139 -5.50 -22.27 -9.25
C ASN A 139 -6.91 -21.93 -9.75
N ALA A 140 -7.81 -21.51 -8.85
CA ALA A 140 -9.19 -21.16 -9.16
C ALA A 140 -9.43 -19.64 -9.20
N VAL A 141 -8.42 -18.86 -8.81
CA VAL A 141 -8.42 -17.41 -8.82
C VAL A 141 -7.53 -16.91 -9.95
#